data_b5511d1e20971821ea103f2142642ccb
#
_entry.id   b5511d1e20971821ea103f2142642ccb
#
_cell.length_a   1.000
_cell.length_b   1.000
_cell.length_c   1.000
_cell.angle_alpha   90.00
_cell.angle_beta   90.00
_cell.angle_gamma   90.00
#
_symmetry.space_group_name_H-M   'P 1'
#
loop_
_entity.id
_entity.type
_entity.pdbx_description
1 polymer ?
#
loop_
_entity_poly.entity_id
_entity_poly.type
_entity_poly.pdbx_seq_one_letter_code
_entity_poly.pdbx_strand_id
1 'polypeptide(L)'
;MRIEKRFKKLKAQKKKAFIAFITAGDFGLSTTKRLISLLDKSGVDIIELGVPFSDPIADGTTIQAASERALKRGTTLSGIIKTVSSLRPLTDVPIVLMTYFNPIFKYGLKKFVSDCEKNEIDGVIVPDLPPEEADELITVSKGKGFSTIFLLSPTSTKERIKLVAKKSKGFIYYVSLTGITGARERLPKELISQVRLVKRYTKKPVCVGFGVSRPSQVKEICKVADGVIVGSAIVKVIERYAGKKNLLEAVGRYVKGLARATHR
;
A
#
# COMPACT_ATOMS: atom_id res chain seq x y z
N MET A 1 -11.58 -7.78 10.50
CA MET A 1 -11.21 -7.22 9.18
C MET A 1 -10.12 -8.08 8.56
N ARG A 2 -10.02 -8.15 7.20
CA ARG A 2 -8.99 -9.01 6.53
C ARG A 2 -7.57 -8.60 6.89
N ILE A 3 -7.30 -7.30 6.98
CA ILE A 3 -5.96 -6.77 7.32
C ILE A 3 -5.50 -7.30 8.67
N GLU A 4 -6.31 -7.16 9.72
CA GLU A 4 -5.96 -7.63 11.06
C GLU A 4 -5.80 -9.15 11.11
N LYS A 5 -6.70 -9.91 10.43
CA LYS A 5 -6.57 -11.36 10.31
C LYS A 5 -5.24 -11.74 9.65
N ARG A 6 -4.84 -11.02 8.59
CA ARG A 6 -3.57 -11.26 7.89
C ARG A 6 -2.38 -11.00 8.82
N PHE A 7 -2.31 -9.87 9.51
CA PHE A 7 -1.23 -9.60 10.46
C PHE A 7 -1.19 -10.58 11.63
N LYS A 8 -2.36 -10.99 12.16
CA LYS A 8 -2.44 -12.02 13.21
C LYS A 8 -1.87 -13.36 12.73
N LYS A 9 -2.21 -13.79 11.52
CA LYS A 9 -1.69 -15.01 10.88
C LYS A 9 -0.17 -14.92 10.70
N LEU A 10 0.35 -13.82 10.15
CA LEU A 10 1.79 -13.60 9.95
C LEU A 10 2.54 -13.62 11.28
N LYS A 11 2.03 -12.96 12.30
CA LYS A 11 2.62 -12.93 13.65
C LYS A 11 2.72 -14.35 14.24
N ALA A 12 1.67 -15.15 14.14
CA ALA A 12 1.67 -16.55 14.59
C ALA A 12 2.73 -17.40 13.85
N GLN A 13 2.97 -17.09 12.58
CA GLN A 13 3.99 -17.76 11.75
C GLN A 13 5.39 -17.13 11.87
N LYS A 14 5.59 -16.13 12.73
CA LYS A 14 6.84 -15.35 12.85
C LYS A 14 7.28 -14.70 11.54
N LYS A 15 6.35 -14.39 10.66
CA LYS A 15 6.57 -13.75 9.36
C LYS A 15 6.24 -12.26 9.40
N LYS A 16 6.77 -11.51 8.43
CA LYS A 16 6.50 -10.08 8.24
C LYS A 16 5.66 -9.89 6.99
N ALA A 17 4.84 -8.82 6.97
CA ALA A 17 3.98 -8.55 5.83
C ALA A 17 4.78 -8.04 4.62
N PHE A 18 4.46 -8.56 3.45
CA PHE A 18 4.88 -8.00 2.16
C PHE A 18 3.69 -7.29 1.53
N ILE A 19 3.80 -5.96 1.37
CA ILE A 19 2.78 -5.10 0.78
C ILE A 19 3.29 -4.64 -0.58
N ALA A 20 2.53 -4.91 -1.63
CA ALA A 20 2.87 -4.52 -2.99
C ALA A 20 1.94 -3.42 -3.49
N PHE A 21 2.53 -2.29 -3.90
CA PHE A 21 1.80 -1.21 -4.56
C PHE A 21 1.84 -1.39 -6.08
N ILE A 22 0.70 -1.17 -6.72
CA ILE A 22 0.57 -1.00 -8.18
C ILE A 22 -0.41 0.13 -8.48
N THR A 23 -0.23 0.84 -9.60
CA THR A 23 -1.19 1.83 -10.09
C THR A 23 -2.32 1.15 -10.84
N ALA A 24 -3.56 1.36 -10.41
CA ALA A 24 -4.74 0.82 -11.08
C ALA A 24 -4.93 1.48 -12.46
N GLY A 25 -5.20 0.65 -13.47
CA GLY A 25 -5.41 1.13 -14.84
C GLY A 25 -4.13 1.43 -15.61
N ASP A 26 -2.95 1.33 -15.02
CA ASP A 26 -1.69 1.37 -15.77
C ASP A 26 -1.69 0.19 -16.76
N PHE A 27 -1.65 0.51 -18.04
CA PHE A 27 -1.91 -0.41 -19.16
C PHE A 27 -3.31 -1.07 -19.15
N GLY A 28 -4.31 -0.46 -18.46
CA GLY A 28 -5.72 -0.84 -18.45
C GLY A 28 -6.15 -1.68 -17.24
N LEU A 29 -7.45 -1.63 -16.91
CA LEU A 29 -8.02 -2.35 -15.76
C LEU A 29 -7.97 -3.87 -15.91
N SER A 30 -8.01 -4.39 -17.13
CA SER A 30 -7.81 -5.83 -17.39
C SER A 30 -6.41 -6.30 -17.00
N THR A 31 -5.38 -5.49 -17.27
CA THR A 31 -4.01 -5.75 -16.82
C THR A 31 -3.93 -5.68 -15.30
N THR A 32 -4.55 -4.68 -14.67
CA THR A 32 -4.63 -4.56 -13.21
C THR A 32 -5.24 -5.80 -12.58
N LYS A 33 -6.35 -6.32 -13.14
CA LYS A 33 -7.00 -7.55 -12.67
C LYS A 33 -6.04 -8.75 -12.70
N ARG A 34 -5.31 -8.94 -13.80
CA ARG A 34 -4.31 -10.02 -13.95
C ARG A 34 -3.15 -9.86 -12.96
N LEU A 35 -2.70 -8.62 -12.75
CA LEU A 35 -1.62 -8.33 -11.79
C LEU A 35 -2.06 -8.60 -10.35
N ILE A 36 -3.26 -8.20 -9.92
CA ILE A 36 -3.77 -8.50 -8.57
C ILE A 36 -3.77 -10.02 -8.32
N SER A 37 -4.31 -10.82 -9.26
CA SER A 37 -4.30 -12.28 -9.14
C SER A 37 -2.88 -12.86 -9.10
N LEU A 38 -1.94 -12.28 -9.85
CA LEU A 38 -0.54 -12.69 -9.85
C LEU A 38 0.13 -12.36 -8.52
N LEU A 39 -0.09 -11.16 -7.98
CA LEU A 39 0.50 -10.69 -6.72
C LEU A 39 0.08 -11.58 -5.55
N ASP A 40 -1.19 -11.93 -5.46
CA ASP A 40 -1.71 -12.88 -4.45
C ASP A 40 -1.00 -14.23 -4.54
N LYS A 41 -0.94 -14.83 -5.74
CA LYS A 41 -0.23 -16.10 -6.00
C LYS A 41 1.29 -16.01 -5.81
N SER A 42 1.85 -14.80 -5.73
CA SER A 42 3.27 -14.54 -5.56
C SER A 42 3.69 -14.31 -4.10
N GLY A 43 2.76 -14.41 -3.16
CA GLY A 43 3.02 -14.28 -1.73
C GLY A 43 2.93 -12.83 -1.21
N VAL A 44 2.19 -11.97 -1.88
CA VAL A 44 1.84 -10.65 -1.38
C VAL A 44 0.78 -10.79 -0.29
N ASP A 45 0.99 -10.14 0.84
CA ASP A 45 0.09 -10.21 1.99
C ASP A 45 -1.00 -9.14 1.95
N ILE A 46 -0.71 -7.97 1.38
CA ILE A 46 -1.65 -6.86 1.19
C ILE A 46 -1.32 -6.20 -0.15
N ILE A 47 -2.32 -5.88 -0.94
CA ILE A 47 -2.16 -5.11 -2.17
C ILE A 47 -2.58 -3.66 -1.90
N GLU A 48 -1.69 -2.73 -2.17
CA GLU A 48 -1.94 -1.31 -2.19
C GLU A 48 -2.22 -0.91 -3.64
N LEU A 49 -3.45 -0.51 -3.90
CA LEU A 49 -3.92 -0.20 -5.24
C LEU A 49 -4.05 1.31 -5.41
N GLY A 50 -3.10 1.91 -6.11
CA GLY A 50 -3.06 3.35 -6.39
C GLY A 50 -4.18 3.76 -7.34
N VAL A 51 -5.00 4.71 -6.92
CA VAL A 51 -6.00 5.38 -7.76
C VAL A 51 -5.31 6.50 -8.52
N PRO A 52 -5.31 6.51 -9.85
CA PRO A 52 -4.63 7.55 -10.62
C PRO A 52 -5.30 8.92 -10.36
N PHE A 53 -4.46 9.94 -10.23
CA PHE A 53 -4.89 11.33 -10.01
C PHE A 53 -4.04 12.28 -10.85
N SER A 54 -4.62 13.40 -11.29
CA SER A 54 -3.96 14.39 -12.17
C SER A 54 -2.86 15.19 -11.47
N ASP A 55 -3.02 15.41 -10.14
CA ASP A 55 -2.15 16.30 -9.36
C ASP A 55 -1.49 15.55 -8.19
N PRO A 56 -0.65 14.52 -8.48
CA PRO A 56 -0.17 13.56 -7.48
C PRO A 56 1.05 14.09 -6.72
N ILE A 57 0.87 15.11 -5.87
CA ILE A 57 1.92 15.86 -5.16
C ILE A 57 2.81 15.02 -4.24
N ALA A 58 2.30 13.88 -3.74
CA ALA A 58 3.05 12.99 -2.86
C ALA A 58 3.78 11.87 -3.62
N ASP A 59 3.58 11.74 -4.93
CA ASP A 59 4.10 10.64 -5.73
C ASP A 59 5.43 11.00 -6.42
N GLY A 60 6.32 10.04 -6.50
CA GLY A 60 7.53 10.14 -7.32
C GLY A 60 7.23 9.94 -8.81
N THR A 61 8.17 10.36 -9.67
CA THR A 61 8.04 10.38 -11.13
C THR A 61 7.54 9.07 -11.74
N THR A 62 7.96 7.91 -11.22
CA THR A 62 7.51 6.59 -11.70
C THR A 62 6.00 6.38 -11.48
N ILE A 63 5.47 6.78 -10.32
CA ILE A 63 4.05 6.64 -9.99
C ILE A 63 3.25 7.69 -10.76
N GLN A 64 3.76 8.94 -10.88
CA GLN A 64 3.14 9.98 -11.68
C GLN A 64 2.95 9.53 -13.13
N ALA A 65 4.00 8.98 -13.77
CA ALA A 65 3.92 8.47 -15.13
C ALA A 65 2.90 7.32 -15.28
N ALA A 66 2.82 6.42 -14.30
CA ALA A 66 1.84 5.34 -14.28
C ALA A 66 0.40 5.88 -14.13
N SER A 67 0.19 6.89 -13.27
CA SER A 67 -1.09 7.58 -13.11
C SER A 67 -1.53 8.28 -14.39
N GLU A 68 -0.62 8.99 -15.06
CA GLU A 68 -0.91 9.62 -16.34
C GLU A 68 -1.33 8.61 -17.42
N ARG A 69 -0.62 7.48 -17.54
CA ARG A 69 -1.00 6.40 -18.48
C ARG A 69 -2.38 5.83 -18.16
N ALA A 70 -2.71 5.68 -16.87
CA ALA A 70 -4.00 5.17 -16.41
C ALA A 70 -5.14 6.17 -16.71
N LEU A 71 -4.93 7.46 -16.45
CA LEU A 71 -5.91 8.53 -16.74
C LEU A 71 -6.18 8.65 -18.24
N LYS A 72 -5.14 8.61 -19.07
CA LYS A 72 -5.29 8.59 -20.55
C LYS A 72 -6.14 7.42 -21.07
N ARG A 73 -6.25 6.33 -20.30
CA ARG A 73 -7.12 5.18 -20.58
C ARG A 73 -8.52 5.28 -19.98
N GLY A 74 -8.88 6.42 -19.40
CA GLY A 74 -10.19 6.64 -18.79
C GLY A 74 -10.40 5.87 -17.49
N THR A 75 -9.34 5.54 -16.74
CA THR A 75 -9.46 4.88 -15.45
C THR A 75 -10.14 5.79 -14.44
N THR A 76 -11.19 5.29 -13.79
CA THR A 76 -11.96 6.00 -12.78
C THR A 76 -11.99 5.24 -11.47
N LEU A 77 -12.22 5.92 -10.35
CA LEU A 77 -12.39 5.31 -9.02
C LEU A 77 -13.51 4.26 -9.02
N SER A 78 -14.64 4.56 -9.66
CA SER A 78 -15.75 3.59 -9.81
C SER A 78 -15.34 2.34 -10.59
N GLY A 79 -14.58 2.51 -11.69
CA GLY A 79 -14.04 1.39 -12.48
C GLY A 79 -13.08 0.52 -11.69
N ILE A 80 -12.26 1.13 -10.83
CA ILE A 80 -11.34 0.42 -9.92
C ILE A 80 -12.12 -0.40 -8.90
N ILE A 81 -13.13 0.20 -8.23
CA ILE A 81 -13.98 -0.49 -7.26
C ILE A 81 -14.66 -1.71 -7.90
N LYS A 82 -15.25 -1.55 -9.10
CA LYS A 82 -15.85 -2.65 -9.87
C LYS A 82 -14.84 -3.74 -10.23
N THR A 83 -13.61 -3.35 -10.56
CA THR A 83 -12.52 -4.29 -10.87
C THR A 83 -12.18 -5.14 -9.65
N VAL A 84 -12.05 -4.54 -8.47
CA VAL A 84 -11.80 -5.27 -7.22
C VAL A 84 -12.97 -6.22 -6.91
N SER A 85 -14.21 -5.74 -7.02
CA SER A 85 -15.43 -6.57 -6.82
C SER A 85 -15.40 -7.85 -7.67
N SER A 86 -15.04 -7.71 -8.95
CA SER A 86 -14.98 -8.85 -9.88
C SER A 86 -13.89 -9.89 -9.54
N LEU A 87 -12.94 -9.54 -8.66
CA LEU A 87 -11.85 -10.40 -8.24
C LEU A 87 -12.13 -11.13 -6.92
N ARG A 88 -13.06 -10.66 -6.12
CA ARG A 88 -13.30 -11.19 -4.78
C ARG A 88 -13.67 -12.68 -4.74
N PRO A 89 -14.39 -13.26 -5.73
CA PRO A 89 -14.57 -14.71 -5.79
C PRO A 89 -13.26 -15.52 -5.97
N LEU A 90 -12.16 -14.85 -6.37
CA LEU A 90 -10.90 -15.50 -6.72
C LEU A 90 -9.76 -15.23 -5.72
N THR A 91 -9.92 -14.27 -4.79
CA THR A 91 -8.86 -13.87 -3.86
C THR A 91 -9.38 -13.27 -2.57
N ASP A 92 -8.77 -13.70 -1.45
CA ASP A 92 -8.98 -13.12 -0.11
C ASP A 92 -7.84 -12.15 0.30
N VAL A 93 -6.93 -11.82 -0.62
CA VAL A 93 -5.86 -10.88 -0.31
C VAL A 93 -6.46 -9.52 0.07
N PRO A 94 -6.06 -8.92 1.21
CA PRO A 94 -6.49 -7.58 1.56
C PRO A 94 -6.07 -6.57 0.48
N ILE A 95 -7.02 -5.72 0.06
CA ILE A 95 -6.78 -4.65 -0.92
C ILE A 95 -7.10 -3.31 -0.27
N VAL A 96 -6.12 -2.42 -0.26
CA VAL A 96 -6.22 -1.06 0.27
C VAL A 96 -6.08 -0.09 -0.90
N LEU A 97 -6.97 0.88 -1.02
CA LEU A 97 -6.80 1.96 -2.00
C LEU A 97 -5.82 2.99 -1.47
N MET A 98 -4.89 3.44 -2.31
CA MET A 98 -4.12 4.65 -2.08
C MET A 98 -4.62 5.73 -3.04
N THR A 99 -5.17 6.80 -2.49
CA THR A 99 -5.79 7.87 -3.29
C THR A 99 -5.66 9.21 -2.58
N TYR A 100 -5.72 10.29 -3.34
CA TYR A 100 -5.81 11.64 -2.79
C TYR A 100 -7.23 11.95 -2.29
N PHE A 101 -7.35 12.97 -1.44
CA PHE A 101 -8.64 13.31 -0.84
C PHE A 101 -9.66 13.84 -1.86
N ASN A 102 -9.22 14.64 -2.82
CA ASN A 102 -10.11 15.22 -3.83
C ASN A 102 -10.93 14.18 -4.63
N PRO A 103 -10.37 13.07 -5.16
CA PRO A 103 -11.17 11.98 -5.74
C PRO A 103 -12.24 11.41 -4.81
N ILE A 104 -11.93 11.24 -3.51
CA ILE A 104 -12.90 10.75 -2.53
C ILE A 104 -14.00 11.80 -2.29
N PHE A 105 -13.61 13.05 -2.10
CA PHE A 105 -14.53 14.17 -1.88
C PHE A 105 -15.51 14.30 -3.03
N LYS A 106 -15.01 14.28 -4.28
CA LYS A 106 -15.86 14.34 -5.48
C LYS A 106 -16.76 13.11 -5.64
N TYR A 107 -16.33 11.93 -5.18
CA TYR A 107 -17.15 10.71 -5.18
C TYR A 107 -18.23 10.75 -4.09
N GLY A 108 -18.01 11.53 -3.03
CA GLY A 108 -18.80 11.60 -1.81
C GLY A 108 -18.33 10.60 -0.74
N LEU A 109 -17.88 11.10 0.43
CA LEU A 109 -17.24 10.27 1.48
C LEU A 109 -18.11 9.08 1.92
N LYS A 110 -19.38 9.33 2.22
CA LYS A 110 -20.31 8.26 2.64
C LYS A 110 -20.47 7.20 1.55
N LYS A 111 -20.64 7.65 0.30
CA LYS A 111 -20.79 6.76 -0.86
C LYS A 111 -19.51 5.97 -1.11
N PHE A 112 -18.36 6.62 -1.05
CA PHE A 112 -17.05 5.97 -1.21
C PHE A 112 -16.86 4.83 -0.22
N VAL A 113 -17.03 5.09 1.08
CA VAL A 113 -16.86 4.07 2.12
C VAL A 113 -17.88 2.94 1.97
N SER A 114 -19.15 3.28 1.66
CA SER A 114 -20.20 2.27 1.42
C SER A 114 -19.89 1.38 0.22
N ASP A 115 -19.47 1.98 -0.89
CA ASP A 115 -19.13 1.22 -2.10
C ASP A 115 -17.87 0.38 -1.90
N CYS A 116 -16.86 0.90 -1.20
CA CYS A 116 -15.68 0.13 -0.82
C CYS A 116 -16.04 -1.09 0.04
N GLU A 117 -16.87 -0.90 1.07
CA GLU A 117 -17.32 -1.99 1.95
C GLU A 117 -18.10 -3.06 1.18
N LYS A 118 -19.09 -2.65 0.38
CA LYS A 118 -19.90 -3.56 -0.45
C LYS A 118 -19.07 -4.38 -1.44
N ASN A 119 -17.99 -3.78 -1.96
CA ASN A 119 -17.09 -4.42 -2.91
C ASN A 119 -15.83 -5.01 -2.24
N GLU A 120 -15.88 -5.13 -0.90
CA GLU A 120 -14.87 -5.80 -0.08
C GLU A 120 -13.45 -5.21 -0.22
N ILE A 121 -13.34 -3.88 -0.42
CA ILE A 121 -12.10 -3.13 -0.29
C ILE A 121 -11.85 -2.90 1.21
N ASP A 122 -10.65 -3.22 1.67
CA ASP A 122 -10.34 -3.38 3.08
C ASP A 122 -9.92 -2.08 3.77
N GLY A 123 -9.63 -1.03 3.01
CA GLY A 123 -9.25 0.26 3.59
C GLY A 123 -8.74 1.28 2.57
N VAL A 124 -8.29 2.40 3.11
CA VAL A 124 -7.75 3.52 2.33
C VAL A 124 -6.56 4.16 3.01
N ILE A 125 -5.61 4.61 2.20
CA ILE A 125 -4.50 5.50 2.53
C ILE A 125 -4.73 6.78 1.74
N VAL A 126 -4.72 7.94 2.44
CA VAL A 126 -4.93 9.27 1.82
C VAL A 126 -3.75 10.15 2.23
N PRO A 127 -2.72 10.27 1.36
CA PRO A 127 -1.47 10.94 1.71
C PRO A 127 -1.61 12.42 2.04
N ASP A 128 -2.57 13.10 1.44
CA ASP A 128 -2.87 14.53 1.60
C ASP A 128 -3.94 14.81 2.66
N LEU A 129 -4.45 13.78 3.37
CA LEU A 129 -5.40 13.96 4.47
C LEU A 129 -4.72 13.64 5.81
N PRO A 130 -4.29 14.65 6.56
CA PRO A 130 -3.67 14.45 7.87
C PRO A 130 -4.70 13.93 8.89
N PRO A 131 -4.25 13.21 9.94
CA PRO A 131 -5.17 12.62 10.91
C PRO A 131 -6.03 13.66 11.64
N GLU A 132 -5.59 14.92 11.74
CA GLU A 132 -6.35 16.02 12.35
C GLU A 132 -7.63 16.35 11.57
N GLU A 133 -7.57 16.26 10.25
CA GLU A 133 -8.67 16.62 9.33
C GLU A 133 -9.52 15.40 8.91
N ALA A 134 -9.14 14.19 9.35
CA ALA A 134 -9.76 12.95 8.89
C ALA A 134 -11.01 12.52 9.68
N ASP A 135 -11.55 13.34 10.58
CA ASP A 135 -12.63 12.92 11.49
C ASP A 135 -13.91 12.53 10.76
N GLU A 136 -14.26 13.19 9.67
CA GLU A 136 -15.41 12.79 8.85
C GLU A 136 -15.19 11.41 8.21
N LEU A 137 -14.05 11.18 7.58
CA LEU A 137 -13.71 9.88 6.97
C LEU A 137 -13.69 8.76 8.02
N ILE A 138 -13.12 9.02 9.20
CA ILE A 138 -13.08 8.07 10.31
C ILE A 138 -14.49 7.76 10.80
N THR A 139 -15.35 8.79 10.93
CA THR A 139 -16.73 8.64 11.40
C THR A 139 -17.55 7.79 10.46
N VAL A 140 -17.50 8.05 9.15
CA VAL A 140 -18.25 7.25 8.15
C VAL A 140 -17.71 5.83 8.00
N SER A 141 -16.46 5.59 8.41
CA SER A 141 -15.82 4.26 8.42
C SER A 141 -16.05 3.48 9.72
N LYS A 142 -16.62 4.12 10.75
CA LYS A 142 -16.83 3.50 12.06
C LYS A 142 -17.85 2.35 11.97
N GLY A 143 -17.54 1.24 12.61
CA GLY A 143 -18.40 0.04 12.60
C GLY A 143 -18.30 -0.80 11.33
N LYS A 144 -17.61 -0.34 10.30
CA LYS A 144 -17.44 -1.02 9.01
C LYS A 144 -16.14 -1.84 8.98
N GLY A 145 -16.11 -2.83 8.09
CA GLY A 145 -14.92 -3.64 7.80
C GLY A 145 -13.80 -2.89 7.07
N PHE A 146 -13.75 -1.55 7.18
CA PHE A 146 -12.92 -0.65 6.41
C PHE A 146 -11.88 0.06 7.29
N SER A 147 -10.62 0.06 6.89
CA SER A 147 -9.48 0.63 7.62
C SER A 147 -9.05 1.98 7.05
N THR A 148 -8.86 2.97 7.91
CA THR A 148 -8.20 4.24 7.57
C THR A 148 -6.76 4.18 8.05
N ILE A 149 -5.80 4.16 7.13
CA ILE A 149 -4.38 3.97 7.41
C ILE A 149 -3.69 5.32 7.25
N PHE A 150 -2.99 5.77 8.31
CA PHE A 150 -2.27 7.04 8.30
C PHE A 150 -0.77 6.86 8.18
N LEU A 151 -0.13 7.92 7.66
CA LEU A 151 1.30 7.96 7.41
C LEU A 151 2.05 8.62 8.57
N LEU A 152 3.27 8.11 8.81
CA LEU A 152 4.29 8.76 9.61
C LEU A 152 5.56 8.94 8.79
N SER A 153 6.28 10.02 9.04
CA SER A 153 7.56 10.34 8.43
C SER A 153 8.67 10.42 9.49
N PRO A 154 9.95 10.45 9.11
CA PRO A 154 11.06 10.66 10.05
C PRO A 154 10.97 11.96 10.85
N THR A 155 10.30 12.97 10.31
CA THR A 155 10.08 14.27 10.95
C THR A 155 8.85 14.32 11.85
N SER A 156 8.11 13.21 12.00
CA SER A 156 6.91 13.16 12.84
C SER A 156 7.24 13.33 14.32
N THR A 157 6.60 14.29 14.98
CA THR A 157 6.74 14.53 16.41
C THR A 157 6.13 13.40 17.25
N LYS A 158 6.43 13.35 18.55
CA LYS A 158 5.85 12.35 19.47
C LYS A 158 4.32 12.48 19.53
N GLU A 159 3.80 13.70 19.49
CA GLU A 159 2.36 14.01 19.48
C GLU A 159 1.70 13.47 18.21
N ARG A 160 2.34 13.68 17.03
CA ARG A 160 1.91 13.11 15.76
C ARG A 160 1.91 11.59 15.80
N ILE A 161 2.93 10.96 16.36
CA ILE A 161 3.02 9.50 16.50
C ILE A 161 1.86 8.97 17.35
N LYS A 162 1.57 9.61 18.49
CA LYS A 162 0.44 9.23 19.36
C LYS A 162 -0.91 9.38 18.66
N LEU A 163 -1.11 10.49 17.94
CA LEU A 163 -2.35 10.75 17.20
C LEU A 163 -2.57 9.72 16.09
N VAL A 164 -1.56 9.46 15.26
CA VAL A 164 -1.61 8.44 14.21
C VAL A 164 -1.83 7.06 14.82
N ALA A 165 -1.12 6.73 15.91
CA ALA A 165 -1.32 5.47 16.63
C ALA A 165 -2.76 5.29 17.14
N LYS A 166 -3.43 6.36 17.57
CA LYS A 166 -4.82 6.36 18.02
C LYS A 166 -5.79 6.20 16.84
N LYS A 167 -5.64 7.03 15.80
CA LYS A 167 -6.61 7.16 14.69
C LYS A 167 -6.46 6.07 13.60
N SER A 168 -5.26 5.53 13.34
CA SER A 168 -5.08 4.46 12.33
C SER A 168 -5.82 3.18 12.67
N LYS A 169 -6.33 2.48 11.62
CA LYS A 169 -6.79 1.09 11.69
C LYS A 169 -5.97 0.24 10.72
N GLY A 170 -5.90 -1.07 10.96
CA GLY A 170 -5.11 -1.98 10.16
C GLY A 170 -3.62 -1.94 10.49
N PHE A 171 -2.89 -0.97 9.97
CA PHE A 171 -1.47 -0.77 10.25
C PHE A 171 -1.10 0.72 10.20
N ILE A 172 0.14 1.06 10.57
CA ILE A 172 0.73 2.39 10.41
C ILE A 172 1.71 2.33 9.25
N TYR A 173 1.55 3.25 8.29
CA TYR A 173 2.46 3.39 7.17
C TYR A 173 3.60 4.33 7.57
N TYR A 174 4.82 3.82 7.68
CA TYR A 174 6.01 4.63 7.92
C TYR A 174 6.71 4.91 6.59
N VAL A 175 6.68 6.17 6.15
CA VAL A 175 7.34 6.64 4.93
C VAL A 175 8.77 7.02 5.27
N SER A 176 9.75 6.31 4.72
CA SER A 176 11.16 6.70 4.86
C SER A 176 11.52 7.73 3.80
N LEU A 177 11.74 8.99 4.21
CA LEU A 177 12.12 10.08 3.28
C LEU A 177 13.56 9.95 2.75
N THR A 178 14.41 9.23 3.44
CA THR A 178 15.72 8.88 2.91
C THR A 178 15.51 7.78 1.89
N GLY A 179 15.39 8.17 0.62
CA GLY A 179 15.41 7.20 -0.48
C GLY A 179 16.55 6.22 -0.24
N ILE A 180 16.20 4.93 -0.07
CA ILE A 180 17.19 3.86 -0.05
C ILE A 180 17.65 3.69 -1.52
N THR A 181 17.89 4.83 -2.18
CA THR A 181 18.39 4.94 -3.55
C THR A 181 19.91 4.93 -3.44
N GLY A 182 20.48 3.76 -3.68
CA GLY A 182 21.91 3.55 -3.69
C GLY A 182 22.29 2.15 -3.19
N ALA A 183 23.54 1.79 -3.40
CA ALA A 183 24.11 0.47 -3.06
C ALA A 183 24.28 0.23 -1.54
N ARG A 184 23.54 0.90 -0.67
CA ARG A 184 23.65 0.69 0.78
C ARG A 184 23.04 -0.65 1.15
N GLU A 185 23.85 -1.54 1.65
CA GLU A 185 23.44 -2.86 2.15
C GLU A 185 22.75 -2.77 3.52
N ARG A 186 22.98 -1.70 4.29
CA ARG A 186 22.46 -1.53 5.65
C ARG A 186 21.45 -0.40 5.71
N LEU A 187 20.40 -0.59 6.52
CA LEU A 187 19.43 0.46 6.83
C LEU A 187 20.11 1.64 7.55
N PRO A 188 19.67 2.87 7.29
CA PRO A 188 20.06 4.01 8.11
C PRO A 188 19.73 3.77 9.59
N LYS A 189 20.66 4.08 10.49
CA LYS A 189 20.44 3.94 11.94
C LYS A 189 19.20 4.73 12.41
N GLU A 190 18.96 5.86 11.77
CA GLU A 190 17.81 6.74 12.00
C GLU A 190 16.48 6.02 11.73
N LEU A 191 16.37 5.26 10.64
CA LEU A 191 15.17 4.48 10.33
C LEU A 191 14.88 3.46 11.43
N ILE A 192 15.91 2.76 11.90
CA ILE A 192 15.78 1.75 12.95
C ILE A 192 15.29 2.38 14.25
N SER A 193 15.89 3.50 14.65
CA SER A 193 15.52 4.21 15.87
C SER A 193 14.10 4.76 15.82
N GLN A 194 13.70 5.32 14.68
CA GLN A 194 12.36 5.88 14.47
C GLN A 194 11.26 4.79 14.45
N VAL A 195 11.47 3.69 13.74
CA VAL A 195 10.52 2.56 13.76
C VAL A 195 10.36 2.02 15.18
N ARG A 196 11.46 1.87 15.94
CA ARG A 196 11.41 1.46 17.34
C ARG A 196 10.66 2.48 18.21
N LEU A 197 10.85 3.78 17.97
CA LEU A 197 10.12 4.84 18.66
C LEU A 197 8.62 4.72 18.41
N VAL A 198 8.19 4.62 17.16
CA VAL A 198 6.77 4.43 16.81
C VAL A 198 6.19 3.21 17.53
N LYS A 199 6.90 2.09 17.55
CA LYS A 199 6.45 0.84 18.20
C LYS A 199 6.32 0.94 19.72
N ARG A 200 6.90 1.96 20.38
CA ARG A 200 6.66 2.24 21.82
C ARG A 200 5.29 2.85 22.06
N TYR A 201 4.71 3.53 21.08
CA TYR A 201 3.42 4.21 21.20
C TYR A 201 2.24 3.40 20.65
N THR A 202 2.48 2.25 20.03
CA THR A 202 1.41 1.44 19.43
C THR A 202 1.72 -0.06 19.47
N LYS A 203 0.63 -0.85 19.59
CA LYS A 203 0.65 -2.31 19.33
C LYS A 203 0.24 -2.65 17.90
N LYS A 204 -0.16 -1.65 17.10
CA LYS A 204 -0.53 -1.84 15.69
C LYS A 204 0.72 -2.17 14.87
N PRO A 205 0.59 -2.97 13.80
CA PRO A 205 1.71 -3.23 12.90
C PRO A 205 2.26 -1.92 12.30
N VAL A 206 3.57 -1.83 12.19
CA VAL A 206 4.27 -0.72 11.52
C VAL A 206 4.92 -1.25 10.26
N CYS A 207 4.49 -0.75 9.10
CA CYS A 207 5.00 -1.14 7.79
C CYS A 207 5.81 -0.02 7.18
N VAL A 208 7.01 -0.34 6.70
CA VAL A 208 7.96 0.65 6.14
C VAL A 208 7.91 0.60 4.63
N GLY A 209 7.71 1.75 4.02
CA GLY A 209 7.74 1.95 2.58
C GLY A 209 8.71 3.05 2.18
N PHE A 210 9.07 3.05 0.94
CA PHE A 210 9.88 3.99 0.19
C PHE A 210 11.27 3.50 -0.22
N GLY A 211 11.51 3.49 -1.54
CA GLY A 211 12.82 3.21 -2.14
C GLY A 211 13.29 1.75 -2.06
N VAL A 212 12.47 0.85 -1.54
CA VAL A 212 12.79 -0.58 -1.45
C VAL A 212 12.66 -1.23 -2.82
N SER A 213 13.72 -1.90 -3.25
CA SER A 213 13.78 -2.55 -4.57
C SER A 213 14.51 -3.91 -4.58
N ARG A 214 15.19 -4.28 -3.48
CA ARG A 214 16.03 -5.49 -3.40
C ARG A 214 15.65 -6.36 -2.21
N PRO A 215 15.77 -7.71 -2.33
CA PRO A 215 15.50 -8.63 -1.23
C PRO A 215 16.36 -8.39 0.03
N SER A 216 17.61 -7.92 -0.13
CA SER A 216 18.46 -7.55 1.00
C SER A 216 17.88 -6.42 1.84
N GLN A 217 17.34 -5.36 1.19
CA GLN A 217 16.67 -4.26 1.88
C GLN A 217 15.41 -4.72 2.60
N VAL A 218 14.62 -5.60 1.97
CA VAL A 218 13.44 -6.22 2.59
C VAL A 218 13.82 -6.93 3.88
N LYS A 219 14.85 -7.77 3.84
CA LYS A 219 15.34 -8.49 5.03
C LYS A 219 15.73 -7.54 6.17
N GLU A 220 16.47 -6.48 5.86
CA GLU A 220 16.90 -5.50 6.85
C GLU A 220 15.70 -4.78 7.50
N ILE A 221 14.74 -4.33 6.70
CA ILE A 221 13.52 -3.67 7.20
C ILE A 221 12.73 -4.63 8.12
N CYS A 222 12.61 -5.89 7.73
CA CYS A 222 11.89 -6.90 8.49
C CYS A 222 12.51 -7.22 9.87
N LYS A 223 13.75 -6.83 10.13
CA LYS A 223 14.36 -6.94 11.49
C LYS A 223 13.70 -6.01 12.50
N VAL A 224 13.13 -4.89 12.06
CA VAL A 224 12.57 -3.86 12.96
C VAL A 224 11.11 -3.58 12.72
N ALA A 225 10.62 -3.68 11.48
CA ALA A 225 9.23 -3.43 11.10
C ALA A 225 8.37 -4.70 11.12
N ASP A 226 7.06 -4.54 11.03
CA ASP A 226 6.10 -5.64 10.93
C ASP A 226 5.70 -5.93 9.49
N GLY A 227 6.12 -5.08 8.55
CA GLY A 227 5.95 -5.26 7.13
C GLY A 227 6.80 -4.30 6.31
N VAL A 228 6.91 -4.60 5.02
CA VAL A 228 7.59 -3.78 4.03
C VAL A 228 6.65 -3.50 2.86
N ILE A 229 6.71 -2.26 2.35
CA ILE A 229 5.89 -1.80 1.23
C ILE A 229 6.82 -1.51 0.05
N VAL A 230 6.51 -2.10 -1.11
CA VAL A 230 7.28 -1.91 -2.34
C VAL A 230 6.34 -1.43 -3.44
N GLY A 231 6.60 -0.25 -3.99
CA GLY A 231 5.79 0.39 -5.03
C GLY A 231 6.57 0.63 -6.32
N SER A 232 7.27 1.75 -6.42
CA SER A 232 7.92 2.22 -7.65
C SER A 232 8.78 1.17 -8.35
N ALA A 233 9.42 0.29 -7.60
CA ALA A 233 10.23 -0.80 -8.18
C ALA A 233 9.37 -1.83 -8.92
N ILE A 234 8.18 -2.17 -8.40
CA ILE A 234 7.23 -3.06 -9.08
C ILE A 234 6.65 -2.36 -10.31
N VAL A 235 6.26 -1.09 -10.18
CA VAL A 235 5.72 -0.28 -11.30
C VAL A 235 6.74 -0.17 -12.43
N LYS A 236 8.04 0.03 -12.14
CA LYS A 236 9.11 0.02 -13.16
C LYS A 236 9.22 -1.33 -13.89
N VAL A 237 9.04 -2.46 -13.19
CA VAL A 237 9.03 -3.77 -13.85
C VAL A 237 7.81 -3.90 -14.75
N ILE A 238 6.64 -3.47 -14.30
CA ILE A 238 5.41 -3.47 -15.11
C ILE A 238 5.62 -2.63 -16.38
N GLU A 239 6.13 -1.40 -16.26
CA GLU A 239 6.41 -0.51 -17.37
C GLU A 239 7.38 -1.14 -18.39
N ARG A 240 8.50 -1.70 -17.92
CA ARG A 240 9.53 -2.32 -18.75
C ARG A 240 9.01 -3.49 -19.61
N TYR A 241 8.03 -4.21 -19.09
CA TYR A 241 7.45 -5.39 -19.75
C TYR A 241 6.04 -5.15 -20.32
N ALA A 242 5.55 -3.93 -20.29
CA ALA A 242 4.26 -3.57 -20.85
C ALA A 242 4.16 -3.96 -22.32
N GLY A 243 3.03 -4.53 -22.73
CA GLY A 243 2.80 -5.01 -24.08
C GLY A 243 3.54 -6.32 -24.44
N LYS A 244 4.43 -6.84 -23.60
CA LYS A 244 5.15 -8.09 -23.87
C LYS A 244 4.40 -9.30 -23.30
N LYS A 245 4.50 -10.44 -24.00
CA LYS A 245 3.87 -11.72 -23.59
C LYS A 245 4.31 -12.19 -22.20
N ASN A 246 5.54 -11.88 -21.79
CA ASN A 246 6.14 -12.29 -20.51
C ASN A 246 5.98 -11.29 -19.36
N LEU A 247 5.10 -10.27 -19.49
CA LEU A 247 4.84 -9.28 -18.41
C LEU A 247 4.57 -9.95 -17.06
N LEU A 248 3.59 -10.84 -17.01
CA LEU A 248 3.20 -11.49 -15.76
C LEU A 248 4.31 -12.36 -15.17
N GLU A 249 5.05 -13.06 -16.02
CA GLU A 249 6.19 -13.87 -15.58
C GLU A 249 7.29 -13.01 -14.95
N ALA A 250 7.66 -11.90 -15.60
CA ALA A 250 8.69 -10.98 -15.12
C ALA A 250 8.31 -10.33 -13.78
N VAL A 251 7.07 -9.83 -13.67
CA VAL A 251 6.54 -9.24 -12.44
C VAL A 251 6.47 -10.30 -11.34
N GLY A 252 5.94 -11.48 -11.63
CA GLY A 252 5.81 -12.57 -10.67
C GLY A 252 7.17 -13.05 -10.14
N ARG A 253 8.18 -13.17 -10.99
CA ARG A 253 9.55 -13.54 -10.60
C ARG A 253 10.15 -12.50 -9.64
N TYR A 254 10.00 -11.22 -9.97
CA TYR A 254 10.50 -10.11 -9.16
C TYR A 254 9.82 -10.07 -7.80
N VAL A 255 8.49 -10.09 -7.77
CA VAL A 255 7.67 -10.05 -6.56
C VAL A 255 7.93 -11.24 -5.64
N LYS A 256 7.99 -12.47 -6.18
CA LYS A 256 8.35 -13.68 -5.41
C LYS A 256 9.71 -13.56 -4.74
N GLY A 257 10.69 -12.94 -5.42
CA GLY A 257 12.02 -12.69 -4.84
C GLY A 257 11.96 -11.78 -3.61
N LEU A 258 11.15 -10.75 -3.65
CA LEU A 258 10.93 -9.81 -2.53
C LEU A 258 10.10 -10.45 -1.41
N ALA A 259 9.00 -11.14 -1.74
CA ALA A 259 8.13 -11.80 -0.77
C ALA A 259 8.87 -12.85 0.06
N ARG A 260 9.73 -13.67 -0.56
CA ARG A 260 10.56 -14.65 0.14
C ARG A 260 11.47 -14.01 1.19
N ALA A 261 11.87 -12.77 1.00
CA ALA A 261 12.77 -12.07 1.92
C ALA A 261 12.07 -11.59 3.22
N THR A 262 10.73 -11.55 3.26
CA THR A 262 9.95 -11.22 4.47
C THR A 262 9.79 -12.41 5.42
N HIS A 263 10.15 -13.63 4.99
CA HIS A 263 9.85 -14.88 5.67
C HIS A 263 11.08 -15.59 6.25
N ARG A 264 12.24 -14.92 6.19
CA ARG A 264 13.52 -15.50 6.68
C ARG A 264 14.11 -14.69 7.83
#